data_11f8c55a4ad2df810d5c7e384c518d69
#
_entry.id   11f8c55a4ad2df810d5c7e384c518d69
#
_cell.length_a   1.000
_cell.length_b   1.000
_cell.length_c   1.000
_cell.angle_alpha   90.00
_cell.angle_beta   90.00
_cell.angle_gamma   90.00
#
_symmetry.space_group_name_H-M   'P 1'
#
loop_
_entity.id
_entity.type
_entity.pdbx_description
1 polymer ?
#
loop_
_entity_poly.entity_id
_entity_poly.type
_entity_poly.pdbx_seq_one_letter_code
_entity_poly.pdbx_strand_id
1 'polypeptide(L)'
;MCSSDLVVSDEETPLTAIKNSKESSMWNSINSQILSNSDISLSAGNTGVLFVISRMILKTMEQVSKPALAALWPNKKNMNVVLDLGANIECDENNLVDFAEMGSALFKSLFPNENPKVGLLNIGSEEIKGTETLKKAHTILNEMKSNDFEFNGFIEANKIMDGKTNVIVTDGFTGNIALKTAEGTAKFITDSLKKYLTETILAKISIIFSYFALKKFKSKLDPRKFNGAIFLGLKGPVVKSHGSTDALGFYHSIDLCYRIIKGDLMEKIRSNLSHVANKK
;
A
#
# COMPACT_ATOMS: atom_id res chain seq x y z
N MET A 1 16.14 15.99 -9.41
CA MET A 1 16.27 14.65 -10.04
C MET A 1 17.70 14.18 -9.82
N CYS A 2 17.89 13.01 -9.23
CA CYS A 2 19.24 12.42 -9.16
C CYS A 2 19.60 11.93 -10.57
N SER A 3 20.61 12.52 -11.19
CA SER A 3 21.16 12.03 -12.46
C SER A 3 22.21 10.97 -12.13
N SER A 4 22.01 9.76 -12.59
CA SER A 4 22.99 8.69 -12.60
C SER A 4 22.74 7.86 -13.83
N ASP A 5 23.80 7.51 -14.56
CA ASP A 5 23.73 6.63 -15.72
C ASP A 5 23.57 5.16 -15.33
N LEU A 6 23.78 4.85 -14.04
CA LEU A 6 23.64 3.50 -13.51
C LEU A 6 22.17 3.23 -13.12
N VAL A 7 21.54 2.30 -13.83
CA VAL A 7 20.16 1.86 -13.63
C VAL A 7 20.15 0.42 -13.15
N VAL A 8 19.34 0.14 -12.11
CA VAL A 8 19.08 -1.24 -11.67
C VAL A 8 18.11 -1.90 -12.65
N SER A 9 18.50 -3.05 -13.22
CA SER A 9 17.64 -3.82 -14.13
C SER A 9 16.48 -4.48 -13.38
N ASP A 10 15.34 -4.63 -14.08
CA ASP A 10 14.18 -5.37 -13.52
C ASP A 10 14.46 -6.88 -13.34
N GLU A 11 15.47 -7.42 -14.04
CA GLU A 11 15.89 -8.83 -13.93
C GLU A 11 16.88 -9.09 -12.79
N GLU A 12 17.44 -8.04 -12.19
CA GLU A 12 18.38 -8.20 -11.09
C GLU A 12 17.70 -8.74 -9.83
N THR A 13 18.35 -9.75 -9.22
CA THR A 13 17.91 -10.20 -7.90
C THR A 13 18.28 -9.17 -6.83
N PRO A 14 17.53 -9.07 -5.72
CA PRO A 14 17.86 -8.15 -4.63
C PRO A 14 19.30 -8.31 -4.11
N LEU A 15 19.83 -9.52 -4.09
CA LEU A 15 21.19 -9.82 -3.61
C LEU A 15 22.29 -9.33 -4.58
N THR A 16 22.08 -9.47 -5.90
CA THR A 16 23.03 -8.95 -6.90
C THR A 16 22.95 -7.45 -7.00
N ALA A 17 21.74 -6.90 -6.93
CA ALA A 17 21.51 -5.46 -6.98
C ALA A 17 22.19 -4.71 -5.83
N ILE A 18 22.22 -5.27 -4.61
CA ILE A 18 22.90 -4.65 -3.46
C ILE A 18 24.39 -4.41 -3.76
N LYS A 19 25.06 -5.35 -4.42
CA LYS A 19 26.49 -5.25 -4.71
C LYS A 19 26.78 -4.20 -5.77
N ASN A 20 25.90 -4.05 -6.76
CA ASN A 20 26.13 -3.25 -7.97
C ASN A 20 25.35 -1.92 -7.97
N SER A 21 24.45 -1.70 -7.01
CA SER A 21 23.53 -0.55 -7.04
C SER A 21 24.08 0.72 -6.39
N LYS A 22 25.25 0.67 -5.77
CA LYS A 22 25.88 1.87 -5.23
C LYS A 22 26.06 2.89 -6.37
N GLU A 23 25.63 4.13 -6.12
CA GLU A 23 25.62 5.22 -7.10
C GLU A 23 24.52 5.13 -8.19
N SER A 24 23.68 4.07 -8.18
CA SER A 24 22.52 4.05 -9.08
C SER A 24 21.54 5.19 -8.76
N SER A 25 20.69 5.55 -9.74
CA SER A 25 19.63 6.54 -9.54
C SER A 25 18.71 6.19 -8.37
N MET A 26 18.40 4.89 -8.17
CA MET A 26 17.60 4.39 -7.04
C MET A 26 18.33 4.60 -5.71
N TRP A 27 19.62 4.23 -5.62
CA TRP A 27 20.45 4.44 -4.44
C TRP A 27 20.53 5.94 -4.07
N ASN A 28 20.88 6.77 -5.05
CA ASN A 28 21.04 8.22 -4.85
C ASN A 28 19.74 8.89 -4.39
N SER A 29 18.59 8.45 -4.94
CA SER A 29 17.28 8.95 -4.51
C SER A 29 17.01 8.66 -3.04
N ILE A 30 17.34 7.45 -2.55
CA ILE A 30 17.12 7.08 -1.15
C ILE A 30 18.17 7.75 -0.24
N ASN A 31 19.43 7.75 -0.66
CA ASN A 31 20.52 8.35 0.11
C ASN A 31 20.38 9.88 0.29
N SER A 32 19.65 10.53 -0.62
CA SER A 32 19.36 11.97 -0.50
C SER A 32 18.57 12.32 0.77
N GLN A 33 17.79 11.39 1.34
CA GLN A 33 17.11 11.59 2.63
C GLN A 33 18.12 11.60 3.79
N ILE A 34 19.14 10.73 3.76
CA ILE A 34 20.21 10.73 4.79
C ILE A 34 21.01 12.02 4.76
N LEU A 35 21.21 12.58 3.56
CA LEU A 35 21.91 13.85 3.36
C LEU A 35 21.02 15.08 3.61
N SER A 36 19.78 14.87 4.07
CA SER A 36 18.78 15.95 4.28
C SER A 36 18.48 16.81 3.05
N ASN A 37 18.65 16.24 1.86
CA ASN A 37 18.36 16.89 0.59
C ASN A 37 16.94 16.58 0.07
N SER A 38 16.23 15.63 0.70
CA SER A 38 14.85 15.26 0.37
C SER A 38 14.14 14.68 1.58
N ASP A 39 12.82 14.88 1.65
CA ASP A 39 11.96 14.36 2.72
C ASP A 39 11.36 12.99 2.38
N ILE A 40 11.37 12.59 1.09
CA ILE A 40 10.76 11.37 0.58
C ILE A 40 11.46 10.91 -0.70
N SER A 41 11.50 9.60 -0.90
CA SER A 41 12.00 9.00 -2.16
C SER A 41 10.88 8.36 -2.94
N LEU A 42 10.90 8.53 -4.27
CA LEU A 42 9.97 7.91 -5.21
C LEU A 42 10.73 7.15 -6.28
N SER A 43 10.38 5.89 -6.50
CA SER A 43 11.00 5.07 -7.55
C SER A 43 9.96 4.22 -8.27
N ALA A 44 10.09 4.10 -9.60
CA ALA A 44 9.32 3.17 -10.43
C ALA A 44 10.06 1.85 -10.73
N GLY A 45 11.31 1.69 -10.27
CA GLY A 45 12.15 0.51 -10.50
C GLY A 45 11.68 -0.76 -9.76
N ASN A 46 12.46 -1.82 -9.82
CA ASN A 46 12.16 -3.12 -9.20
C ASN A 46 11.80 -3.00 -7.71
N THR A 47 10.66 -3.56 -7.32
CA THR A 47 10.10 -3.41 -5.96
C THR A 47 10.98 -4.10 -4.91
N GLY A 48 11.48 -5.30 -5.17
CA GLY A 48 12.31 -6.05 -4.24
C GLY A 48 13.66 -5.36 -4.00
N VAL A 49 14.27 -4.85 -5.07
CA VAL A 49 15.53 -4.11 -5.00
C VAL A 49 15.31 -2.80 -4.24
N LEU A 50 14.26 -2.05 -4.55
CA LEU A 50 13.91 -0.81 -3.86
C LEU A 50 13.72 -1.05 -2.36
N PHE A 51 13.00 -2.12 -1.98
CA PHE A 51 12.78 -2.48 -0.57
C PHE A 51 14.10 -2.74 0.17
N VAL A 52 14.97 -3.57 -0.43
CA VAL A 52 16.23 -3.96 0.23
C VAL A 52 17.18 -2.77 0.35
N ILE A 53 17.34 -1.96 -0.71
CA ILE A 53 18.19 -0.76 -0.66
C ILE A 53 17.63 0.25 0.36
N SER A 54 16.32 0.45 0.39
CA SER A 54 15.67 1.36 1.34
C SER A 54 15.92 0.92 2.79
N ARG A 55 15.74 -0.38 3.08
CA ARG A 55 16.00 -0.94 4.41
C ARG A 55 17.47 -0.81 4.82
N MET A 56 18.39 -0.95 3.87
CA MET A 56 19.82 -0.87 4.10
C MET A 56 20.27 0.56 4.41
N ILE A 57 19.78 1.55 3.68
CA ILE A 57 20.17 2.96 3.82
C ILE A 57 19.42 3.63 4.98
N LEU A 58 18.08 3.56 4.99
CA LEU A 58 17.23 4.28 5.95
C LEU A 58 17.08 3.53 7.27
N LYS A 59 17.28 2.20 7.28
CA LYS A 59 17.02 1.29 8.41
C LYS A 59 15.54 1.29 8.83
N THR A 60 15.16 0.33 9.67
CA THR A 60 13.83 0.28 10.29
C THR A 60 13.73 1.23 11.49
N MET A 61 12.54 1.67 11.81
CA MET A 61 12.24 2.35 13.08
C MET A 61 12.50 1.40 14.25
N GLU A 62 12.84 1.93 15.42
CA GLU A 62 13.30 1.11 16.55
C GLU A 62 12.24 0.14 17.08
N GLN A 63 10.96 0.56 17.01
CA GLN A 63 9.83 -0.24 17.47
C GLN A 63 9.29 -1.21 16.38
N VAL A 64 9.80 -1.15 15.15
CA VAL A 64 9.29 -1.93 14.02
C VAL A 64 10.26 -3.04 13.67
N SER A 65 9.82 -4.28 13.76
CA SER A 65 10.62 -5.44 13.37
C SER A 65 10.64 -5.67 11.87
N LYS A 66 9.49 -5.46 11.21
CA LYS A 66 9.31 -5.65 9.77
C LYS A 66 8.61 -4.44 9.13
N PRO A 67 9.22 -3.77 8.15
CA PRO A 67 8.53 -2.79 7.33
C PRO A 67 7.46 -3.45 6.47
N ALA A 68 6.34 -2.76 6.21
CA ALA A 68 5.25 -3.25 5.37
C ALA A 68 5.10 -2.44 4.09
N LEU A 69 4.64 -3.07 3.01
CA LEU A 69 4.23 -2.39 1.79
C LEU A 69 2.73 -2.09 1.85
N ALA A 70 2.38 -0.82 1.89
CA ALA A 70 1.00 -0.35 1.93
C ALA A 70 0.59 0.33 0.62
N ALA A 71 -0.64 0.11 0.17
CA ALA A 71 -1.21 0.82 -0.97
C ALA A 71 -2.66 1.27 -0.71
N LEU A 72 -3.09 2.24 -1.51
CA LEU A 72 -4.47 2.72 -1.51
C LEU A 72 -5.32 1.89 -2.47
N TRP A 73 -6.42 1.34 -1.98
CA TRP A 73 -7.39 0.61 -2.78
C TRP A 73 -8.72 1.35 -2.81
N PRO A 74 -9.35 1.48 -4.01
CA PRO A 74 -10.66 2.10 -4.12
C PRO A 74 -11.72 1.23 -3.43
N ASN A 75 -12.70 1.89 -2.82
CA ASN A 75 -13.88 1.24 -2.27
C ASN A 75 -15.16 1.97 -2.71
N LYS A 76 -16.32 1.51 -2.24
CA LYS A 76 -17.61 2.13 -2.59
C LYS A 76 -17.75 3.56 -2.09
N LYS A 77 -17.07 3.93 -0.99
CA LYS A 77 -17.17 5.26 -0.36
C LYS A 77 -16.00 6.16 -0.77
N ASN A 78 -14.75 5.70 -0.59
CA ASN A 78 -13.53 6.47 -0.79
C ASN A 78 -12.36 5.52 -1.11
N MET A 79 -11.41 5.36 -0.20
CA MET A 79 -10.24 4.50 -0.32
C MET A 79 -9.96 3.75 0.98
N ASN A 80 -9.34 2.59 0.86
CA ASN A 80 -8.75 1.84 1.95
C ASN A 80 -7.23 1.92 1.88
N VAL A 81 -6.57 1.85 3.02
CA VAL A 81 -5.17 1.44 3.12
C VAL A 81 -5.14 -0.07 3.29
N VAL A 82 -4.42 -0.78 2.45
CA VAL A 82 -4.22 -2.22 2.57
C VAL A 82 -2.74 -2.50 2.73
N LEU A 83 -2.36 -3.28 3.74
CA LEU A 83 -0.98 -3.66 4.05
C LEU A 83 -0.93 -5.02 4.79
N ASP A 84 0.05 -5.87 4.64
CA ASP A 84 1.22 -5.84 3.79
C ASP A 84 0.91 -6.42 2.39
N LEU A 85 1.46 -5.85 1.35
CA LEU A 85 1.20 -6.26 -0.04
C LEU A 85 2.41 -6.98 -0.69
N GLY A 86 3.27 -7.60 0.13
CA GLY A 86 4.33 -8.46 -0.36
C GLY A 86 5.74 -8.09 0.09
N ALA A 87 5.91 -7.26 1.13
CA ALA A 87 7.21 -7.02 1.73
C ALA A 87 7.65 -8.20 2.62
N ASN A 88 6.71 -8.89 3.30
CA ASN A 88 7.00 -9.98 4.21
C ASN A 88 6.08 -11.18 3.93
N ILE A 89 6.64 -12.30 3.51
CA ILE A 89 5.87 -13.53 3.21
C ILE A 89 5.21 -14.06 4.49
N GLU A 90 5.94 -14.09 5.60
CA GLU A 90 5.46 -14.55 6.90
C GLU A 90 5.48 -13.42 7.91
N CYS A 91 4.45 -13.33 8.73
CA CYS A 91 4.31 -12.37 9.82
C CYS A 91 3.88 -13.09 11.09
N ASP A 92 4.38 -12.62 12.24
CA ASP A 92 3.85 -12.98 13.54
C ASP A 92 2.74 -12.00 13.98
N GLU A 93 2.12 -12.27 15.13
CA GLU A 93 1.06 -11.46 15.71
C GLU A 93 1.49 -10.01 15.98
N ASN A 94 2.74 -9.81 16.43
CA ASN A 94 3.27 -8.46 16.71
C ASN A 94 3.48 -7.66 15.42
N ASN A 95 3.89 -8.31 14.33
CA ASN A 95 4.00 -7.65 13.03
C ASN A 95 2.63 -7.13 12.56
N LEU A 96 1.57 -7.93 12.72
CA LEU A 96 0.21 -7.52 12.32
C LEU A 96 -0.31 -6.36 13.19
N VAL A 97 0.05 -6.32 14.47
CA VAL A 97 -0.25 -5.19 15.36
C VAL A 97 0.52 -3.94 14.94
N ASP A 98 1.81 -4.04 14.67
CA ASP A 98 2.62 -2.92 14.16
C ASP A 98 2.03 -2.39 12.82
N PHE A 99 1.57 -3.29 11.95
CA PHE A 99 0.94 -2.91 10.68
C PHE A 99 -0.39 -2.16 10.91
N ALA A 100 -1.18 -2.54 11.90
CA ALA A 100 -2.39 -1.82 12.28
C ALA A 100 -2.10 -0.37 12.69
N GLU A 101 -1.10 -0.16 13.53
CA GLU A 101 -0.66 1.16 13.97
C GLU A 101 -0.10 2.00 12.82
N MET A 102 0.79 1.42 12.01
CA MET A 102 1.37 2.13 10.86
C MET A 102 0.34 2.43 9.77
N GLY A 103 -0.57 1.49 9.50
CA GLY A 103 -1.65 1.67 8.52
C GLY A 103 -2.64 2.75 8.96
N SER A 104 -2.96 2.82 10.26
CA SER A 104 -3.81 3.85 10.84
C SER A 104 -3.17 5.23 10.74
N ALA A 105 -1.87 5.34 11.03
CA ALA A 105 -1.12 6.58 10.86
C ALA A 105 -1.12 7.05 9.40
N LEU A 106 -0.92 6.13 8.44
CA LEU A 106 -1.00 6.45 7.01
C LEU A 106 -2.41 6.93 6.62
N PHE A 107 -3.44 6.21 7.04
CA PHE A 107 -4.82 6.62 6.76
C PHE A 107 -5.12 8.02 7.33
N LYS A 108 -4.75 8.26 8.58
CA LYS A 108 -4.95 9.55 9.24
C LYS A 108 -4.15 10.70 8.62
N SER A 109 -2.96 10.41 8.05
CA SER A 109 -2.17 11.42 7.34
C SER A 109 -2.83 11.83 6.03
N LEU A 110 -3.51 10.90 5.35
CA LEU A 110 -4.18 11.14 4.06
C LEU A 110 -5.62 11.66 4.22
N PHE A 111 -6.30 11.31 5.31
CA PHE A 111 -7.70 11.61 5.62
C PHE A 111 -7.84 12.13 7.07
N PRO A 112 -7.35 13.34 7.38
CA PRO A 112 -7.21 13.82 8.78
C PRO A 112 -8.54 13.95 9.52
N ASN A 113 -9.65 14.10 8.80
CA ASN A 113 -10.99 14.26 9.37
C ASN A 113 -11.74 12.93 9.58
N GLU A 114 -11.16 11.80 9.16
CA GLU A 114 -11.75 10.48 9.31
C GLU A 114 -11.06 9.69 10.42
N ASN A 115 -11.84 8.88 11.18
CA ASN A 115 -11.26 7.97 12.16
C ASN A 115 -10.91 6.65 11.49
N PRO A 116 -9.66 6.14 11.63
CA PRO A 116 -9.27 4.87 11.04
C PRO A 116 -10.06 3.71 11.65
N LYS A 117 -10.58 2.82 10.79
CA LYS A 117 -11.25 1.56 11.17
C LYS A 117 -10.41 0.40 10.65
N VAL A 118 -9.76 -0.28 11.58
CA VAL A 118 -8.81 -1.36 11.29
C VAL A 118 -9.50 -2.71 11.30
N GLY A 119 -9.19 -3.56 10.32
CA GLY A 119 -9.60 -4.97 10.30
C GLY A 119 -8.47 -5.88 9.86
N LEU A 120 -8.40 -7.07 10.45
CA LEU A 120 -7.49 -8.13 10.02
C LEU A 120 -8.16 -8.95 8.90
N LEU A 121 -7.48 -9.08 7.76
CA LEU A 121 -7.96 -9.90 6.65
C LEU A 121 -7.96 -11.37 7.04
N ASN A 122 -9.11 -12.04 6.90
CA ASN A 122 -9.31 -13.41 7.31
C ASN A 122 -10.25 -14.15 6.35
N ILE A 123 -10.34 -15.45 6.49
CA ILE A 123 -11.23 -16.36 5.72
C ILE A 123 -12.69 -16.32 6.17
N GLY A 124 -12.99 -15.68 7.29
CA GLY A 124 -14.32 -15.48 7.85
C GLY A 124 -14.29 -14.43 8.95
N SER A 125 -15.45 -13.93 9.32
CA SER A 125 -15.59 -12.88 10.36
C SER A 125 -15.66 -13.43 11.79
N GLU A 126 -15.80 -14.74 11.96
CA GLU A 126 -15.91 -15.41 13.26
C GLU A 126 -14.54 -15.54 13.94
N GLU A 127 -14.46 -15.28 15.24
CA GLU A 127 -13.21 -15.28 16.01
C GLU A 127 -12.47 -16.63 16.02
N ILE A 128 -13.21 -17.73 15.82
CA ILE A 128 -12.62 -19.07 15.78
C ILE A 128 -11.89 -19.39 14.46
N LYS A 129 -12.12 -18.58 13.41
CA LYS A 129 -11.53 -18.81 12.07
C LYS A 129 -10.17 -18.15 11.93
N GLY A 130 -9.40 -18.67 11.00
CA GLY A 130 -8.06 -18.17 10.66
C GLY A 130 -6.93 -18.89 11.38
N THR A 131 -5.72 -18.42 11.12
CA THR A 131 -4.49 -18.96 11.73
C THR A 131 -4.36 -18.55 13.18
N GLU A 132 -3.54 -19.27 13.95
CA GLU A 132 -3.26 -18.91 15.35
C GLU A 132 -2.62 -17.51 15.46
N THR A 133 -1.78 -17.13 14.50
CA THR A 133 -1.21 -15.78 14.41
C THR A 133 -2.28 -14.70 14.30
N LEU A 134 -3.29 -14.91 13.43
CA LEU A 134 -4.41 -13.96 13.26
C LEU A 134 -5.26 -13.86 14.53
N LYS A 135 -5.54 -14.98 15.20
CA LYS A 135 -6.31 -15.01 16.44
C LYS A 135 -5.58 -14.28 17.57
N LYS A 136 -4.28 -14.49 17.73
CA LYS A 136 -3.47 -13.77 18.71
C LYS A 136 -3.42 -12.27 18.40
N ALA A 137 -3.18 -11.89 17.14
CA ALA A 137 -3.21 -10.47 16.73
C ALA A 137 -4.57 -9.83 17.01
N HIS A 138 -5.68 -10.54 16.74
CA HIS A 138 -7.03 -10.09 17.06
C HIS A 138 -7.20 -9.82 18.56
N THR A 139 -6.77 -10.76 19.41
CA THR A 139 -6.84 -10.60 20.88
C THR A 139 -6.06 -9.37 21.33
N ILE A 140 -4.81 -9.21 20.88
CA ILE A 140 -3.98 -8.06 21.23
C ILE A 140 -4.64 -6.73 20.81
N LEU A 141 -5.11 -6.63 19.55
CA LEU A 141 -5.75 -5.41 19.03
C LEU A 141 -7.05 -5.07 19.76
N ASN A 142 -7.83 -6.09 20.14
CA ASN A 142 -9.09 -5.89 20.87
C ASN A 142 -8.85 -5.42 22.32
N GLU A 143 -7.82 -5.94 22.98
CA GLU A 143 -7.45 -5.56 24.34
C GLU A 143 -6.73 -4.20 24.41
N MET A 144 -6.03 -3.83 23.36
CA MET A 144 -5.19 -2.64 23.29
C MET A 144 -5.97 -1.33 23.44
N LYS A 145 -7.25 -1.29 23.00
CA LYS A 145 -8.15 -0.12 23.07
C LYS A 145 -7.41 1.15 22.60
N SER A 146 -6.87 1.10 21.37
CA SER A 146 -6.14 2.23 20.78
C SER A 146 -7.03 3.48 20.72
N ASN A 147 -6.43 4.66 20.98
CA ASN A 147 -7.08 5.94 20.74
C ASN A 147 -6.92 6.42 19.30
N ASP A 148 -6.04 5.78 18.54
CA ASP A 148 -5.65 6.19 17.19
C ASP A 148 -6.51 5.57 16.11
N PHE A 149 -7.23 4.47 16.44
CA PHE A 149 -8.15 3.78 15.53
C PHE A 149 -9.22 2.97 16.28
N GLU A 150 -10.28 2.63 15.56
CA GLU A 150 -11.31 1.67 15.97
C GLU A 150 -10.98 0.29 15.38
N PHE A 151 -10.82 -0.74 16.21
CA PHE A 151 -10.60 -2.10 15.72
C PHE A 151 -11.94 -2.79 15.44
N ASN A 152 -12.14 -3.23 14.19
CA ASN A 152 -13.38 -3.83 13.69
C ASN A 152 -13.34 -5.37 13.61
N GLY A 153 -12.32 -6.02 14.20
CA GLY A 153 -12.15 -7.46 14.15
C GLY A 153 -11.72 -7.98 12.79
N PHE A 154 -12.21 -9.17 12.42
CA PHE A 154 -11.89 -9.79 11.14
C PHE A 154 -12.73 -9.25 9.97
N ILE A 155 -12.10 -9.17 8.80
CA ILE A 155 -12.74 -8.80 7.54
C ILE A 155 -12.48 -9.87 6.48
N GLU A 156 -13.53 -10.29 5.78
CA GLU A 156 -13.40 -11.18 4.63
C GLU A 156 -13.00 -10.43 3.36
N ALA A 157 -12.26 -11.08 2.46
CA ALA A 157 -11.75 -10.49 1.23
C ALA A 157 -12.85 -9.87 0.33
N ASN A 158 -14.05 -10.45 0.30
CA ASN A 158 -15.18 -9.92 -0.46
C ASN A 158 -15.76 -8.61 0.12
N LYS A 159 -15.38 -8.23 1.34
CA LYS A 159 -15.81 -6.99 2.02
C LYS A 159 -14.81 -5.83 1.89
N ILE A 160 -13.60 -6.09 1.38
CA ILE A 160 -12.54 -5.06 1.26
C ILE A 160 -13.08 -3.79 0.57
N MET A 161 -13.86 -3.97 -0.51
CA MET A 161 -14.35 -2.84 -1.31
C MET A 161 -15.64 -2.18 -0.74
N ASP A 162 -16.17 -2.63 0.39
CA ASP A 162 -17.41 -2.05 0.97
C ASP A 162 -17.19 -0.70 1.65
N GLY A 163 -15.97 -0.38 2.07
CA GLY A 163 -15.63 0.87 2.75
C GLY A 163 -16.21 1.00 4.15
N LYS A 164 -16.44 -0.13 4.84
CA LYS A 164 -16.80 -0.17 6.27
C LYS A 164 -15.55 -0.18 7.14
N THR A 165 -14.52 -0.86 6.70
CA THR A 165 -13.17 -0.89 7.25
C THR A 165 -12.27 -0.17 6.25
N ASN A 166 -11.40 0.72 6.71
CA ASN A 166 -10.60 1.56 5.84
C ASN A 166 -9.08 1.37 6.03
N VAL A 167 -8.66 0.55 6.99
CA VAL A 167 -7.29 0.03 7.13
C VAL A 167 -7.39 -1.50 7.23
N ILE A 168 -6.82 -2.21 6.28
CA ILE A 168 -6.91 -3.66 6.16
C ILE A 168 -5.52 -4.24 6.27
N VAL A 169 -5.32 -5.04 7.31
CA VAL A 169 -4.04 -5.63 7.68
C VAL A 169 -4.00 -7.10 7.31
N THR A 170 -2.90 -7.52 6.70
CA THR A 170 -2.64 -8.93 6.34
C THR A 170 -1.13 -9.20 6.31
N ASP A 171 -0.72 -10.46 6.22
CA ASP A 171 0.64 -10.82 5.83
C ASP A 171 0.89 -10.53 4.33
N GLY A 172 2.17 -10.42 3.94
CA GLY A 172 2.50 -10.03 2.58
C GLY A 172 2.20 -11.11 1.53
N PHE A 173 2.15 -12.39 1.91
CA PHE A 173 1.77 -13.47 0.99
C PHE A 173 0.29 -13.35 0.62
N THR A 174 -0.58 -13.30 1.63
CA THR A 174 -2.03 -13.14 1.45
C THR A 174 -2.36 -11.83 0.76
N GLY A 175 -1.73 -10.73 1.18
CA GLY A 175 -1.96 -9.40 0.59
C GLY A 175 -1.53 -9.30 -0.87
N ASN A 176 -0.41 -9.89 -1.25
CA ASN A 176 0.04 -9.90 -2.64
C ASN A 176 -0.89 -10.76 -3.54
N ILE A 177 -1.36 -11.92 -3.04
CA ILE A 177 -2.35 -12.73 -3.76
C ILE A 177 -3.65 -11.93 -3.94
N ALA A 178 -4.16 -11.30 -2.89
CA ALA A 178 -5.36 -10.47 -2.96
C ALA A 178 -5.20 -9.32 -3.97
N LEU A 179 -4.06 -8.63 -3.96
CA LEU A 179 -3.74 -7.55 -4.91
C LEU A 179 -3.75 -8.06 -6.35
N LYS A 180 -3.00 -9.11 -6.63
CA LYS A 180 -2.89 -9.67 -8.00
C LYS A 180 -4.22 -10.22 -8.51
N THR A 181 -5.01 -10.81 -7.63
CA THR A 181 -6.37 -11.28 -7.97
C THR A 181 -7.28 -10.09 -8.30
N ALA A 182 -7.26 -9.02 -7.49
CA ALA A 182 -8.05 -7.82 -7.75
C ALA A 182 -7.65 -7.13 -9.06
N GLU A 183 -6.34 -6.98 -9.32
CA GLU A 183 -5.81 -6.45 -10.59
C GLU A 183 -6.26 -7.28 -11.79
N GLY A 184 -6.10 -8.60 -11.73
CA GLY A 184 -6.51 -9.54 -12.78
C GLY A 184 -8.02 -9.51 -13.03
N THR A 185 -8.82 -9.48 -11.98
CA THR A 185 -10.28 -9.41 -12.08
C THR A 185 -10.73 -8.08 -12.69
N ALA A 186 -10.17 -6.96 -12.26
CA ALA A 186 -10.48 -5.64 -12.83
C ALA A 186 -10.14 -5.59 -14.33
N LYS A 187 -8.98 -6.13 -14.72
CA LYS A 187 -8.57 -6.24 -16.12
C LYS A 187 -9.53 -7.13 -16.92
N PHE A 188 -9.87 -8.31 -16.40
CA PHE A 188 -10.82 -9.22 -17.06
C PHE A 188 -12.18 -8.56 -17.31
N ILE A 189 -12.74 -7.86 -16.31
CA ILE A 189 -14.00 -7.15 -16.42
C ILE A 189 -13.92 -6.03 -17.47
N THR A 190 -12.86 -5.22 -17.43
CA THR A 190 -12.71 -4.09 -18.37
C THR A 190 -12.49 -4.55 -19.80
N ASP A 191 -11.68 -5.60 -20.02
CA ASP A 191 -11.43 -6.16 -21.35
C ASP A 191 -12.71 -6.83 -21.91
N SER A 192 -13.43 -7.57 -21.07
CA SER A 192 -14.72 -8.18 -21.47
C SER A 192 -15.76 -7.13 -21.83
N LEU A 193 -15.90 -6.09 -21.01
CA LEU A 193 -16.81 -4.98 -21.28
C LEU A 193 -16.47 -4.29 -22.60
N LYS A 194 -15.18 -3.99 -22.83
CA LYS A 194 -14.71 -3.41 -24.08
C LYS A 194 -15.05 -4.30 -25.28
N LYS A 195 -14.78 -5.61 -25.18
CA LYS A 195 -15.07 -6.59 -26.24
C LYS A 195 -16.55 -6.53 -26.63
N TYR A 196 -17.45 -6.76 -25.66
CA TYR A 196 -18.89 -6.84 -25.96
C TYR A 196 -19.49 -5.50 -26.41
N LEU A 197 -19.01 -4.37 -25.91
CA LEU A 197 -19.44 -3.05 -26.36
C LEU A 197 -18.95 -2.70 -27.78
N THR A 198 -17.93 -3.39 -28.30
CA THR A 198 -17.38 -3.11 -29.65
C THR A 198 -17.65 -4.23 -30.65
N GLU A 199 -18.32 -5.31 -30.28
CA GLU A 199 -18.51 -6.51 -31.11
C GLU A 199 -19.50 -6.27 -32.25
N THR A 200 -20.59 -5.56 -31.99
CA THR A 200 -21.65 -5.31 -32.99
C THR A 200 -21.83 -3.82 -33.28
N ILE A 201 -22.46 -3.49 -34.44
CA ILE A 201 -22.76 -2.11 -34.81
C ILE A 201 -23.75 -1.49 -33.80
N LEU A 202 -24.75 -2.24 -33.35
CA LEU A 202 -25.72 -1.78 -32.37
C LEU A 202 -25.07 -1.51 -31.02
N ALA A 203 -24.12 -2.37 -30.57
CA ALA A 203 -23.35 -2.16 -29.36
C ALA A 203 -22.49 -0.88 -29.43
N LYS A 204 -21.86 -0.62 -30.60
CA LYS A 204 -21.11 0.63 -30.82
C LYS A 204 -22.00 1.86 -30.74
N ILE A 205 -23.21 1.81 -31.31
CA ILE A 205 -24.20 2.90 -31.24
C ILE A 205 -24.61 3.14 -29.77
N SER A 206 -24.83 2.07 -28.99
CA SER A 206 -25.21 2.19 -27.58
C SER A 206 -24.15 2.93 -26.73
N ILE A 207 -22.86 2.88 -27.11
CA ILE A 207 -21.78 3.63 -26.43
C ILE A 207 -22.05 5.14 -26.48
N ILE A 208 -22.62 5.65 -27.57
CA ILE A 208 -22.92 7.09 -27.73
C ILE A 208 -23.89 7.54 -26.63
N PHE A 209 -24.97 6.77 -26.42
CA PHE A 209 -25.97 7.08 -25.39
C PHE A 209 -25.43 6.84 -23.96
N SER A 210 -24.52 5.89 -23.79
CA SER A 210 -23.93 5.52 -22.49
C SER A 210 -22.61 6.22 -22.20
N TYR A 211 -22.14 7.13 -23.06
CA TYR A 211 -20.79 7.70 -23.01
C TYR A 211 -20.43 8.27 -21.63
N PHE A 212 -21.29 9.09 -21.07
CA PHE A 212 -21.02 9.72 -19.76
C PHE A 212 -20.96 8.70 -18.62
N ALA A 213 -21.84 7.69 -18.64
CA ALA A 213 -21.84 6.62 -17.64
C ALA A 213 -20.57 5.77 -17.74
N LEU A 214 -20.18 5.37 -18.95
CA LEU A 214 -18.96 4.59 -19.23
C LEU A 214 -17.71 5.39 -18.89
N LYS A 215 -17.67 6.69 -19.20
CA LYS A 215 -16.55 7.57 -18.82
C LYS A 215 -16.40 7.66 -17.30
N LYS A 216 -17.52 7.81 -16.56
CA LYS A 216 -17.51 7.84 -15.08
C LYS A 216 -17.07 6.50 -14.50
N PHE A 217 -17.56 5.38 -15.05
CA PHE A 217 -17.17 4.04 -14.66
C PHE A 217 -15.67 3.80 -14.89
N LYS A 218 -15.17 4.07 -16.09
CA LYS A 218 -13.75 3.97 -16.43
C LYS A 218 -12.87 4.82 -15.51
N SER A 219 -13.30 6.06 -15.23
CA SER A 219 -12.57 6.97 -14.33
C SER A 219 -12.52 6.48 -12.89
N LYS A 220 -13.56 5.76 -12.41
CA LYS A 220 -13.59 5.19 -11.06
C LYS A 220 -12.68 3.97 -10.93
N LEU A 221 -12.52 3.18 -12.00
CA LEU A 221 -11.70 1.97 -12.02
C LEU A 221 -10.29 2.21 -12.61
N ASP A 222 -9.92 3.45 -12.89
CA ASP A 222 -8.62 3.78 -13.48
C ASP A 222 -7.50 3.50 -12.47
N PRO A 223 -6.66 2.45 -12.69
CA PRO A 223 -5.62 2.06 -11.72
C PRO A 223 -4.55 3.13 -11.55
N ARG A 224 -4.40 4.05 -12.52
CA ARG A 224 -3.43 5.13 -12.47
C ARG A 224 -3.68 6.08 -11.29
N LYS A 225 -4.95 6.24 -10.88
CA LYS A 225 -5.34 7.10 -9.75
C LYS A 225 -4.92 6.54 -8.38
N PHE A 226 -4.63 5.25 -8.31
CA PHE A 226 -4.25 4.54 -7.10
C PHE A 226 -2.78 4.11 -7.15
N ASN A 227 -2.04 4.66 -8.14
CA ASN A 227 -0.64 4.34 -8.31
C ASN A 227 0.20 4.95 -7.19
N GLY A 228 1.02 4.11 -6.60
CA GLY A 228 1.90 4.42 -5.50
C GLY A 228 1.62 3.53 -4.29
N ALA A 229 2.63 2.77 -3.91
CA ALA A 229 2.66 2.03 -2.65
C ALA A 229 3.79 2.59 -1.79
N ILE A 230 3.63 2.58 -0.48
CA ILE A 230 4.62 3.12 0.45
C ILE A 230 5.18 2.02 1.34
N PHE A 231 6.48 2.02 1.56
CA PHE A 231 7.10 1.22 2.62
C PHE A 231 6.97 1.93 3.97
N LEU A 232 6.15 1.36 4.84
CA LEU A 232 5.95 1.83 6.21
C LEU A 232 6.95 1.15 7.16
N GLY A 233 7.35 1.84 8.22
CA GLY A 233 8.26 1.29 9.23
C GLY A 233 9.74 1.49 8.96
N LEU A 234 10.12 2.19 7.89
CA LEU A 234 11.45 2.71 7.66
C LEU A 234 11.63 4.09 8.33
N LYS A 235 12.87 4.49 8.65
CA LYS A 235 13.17 5.81 9.25
C LYS A 235 12.92 7.00 8.30
N GLY A 236 12.64 6.73 7.02
CA GLY A 236 12.23 7.72 6.02
C GLY A 236 11.22 7.12 5.03
N PRO A 237 10.30 7.92 4.49
CA PRO A 237 9.24 7.42 3.60
C PRO A 237 9.77 7.12 2.20
N VAL A 238 9.42 5.96 1.66
CA VAL A 238 9.78 5.53 0.30
C VAL A 238 8.52 5.09 -0.42
N VAL A 239 8.23 5.71 -1.55
CA VAL A 239 7.08 5.39 -2.41
C VAL A 239 7.53 4.62 -3.64
N LYS A 240 6.83 3.52 -3.92
CA LYS A 240 6.98 2.70 -5.12
C LYS A 240 5.88 3.04 -6.11
N SER A 241 6.24 3.58 -7.26
CA SER A 241 5.34 3.70 -8.41
C SER A 241 5.39 2.44 -9.27
N HIS A 242 4.30 2.11 -9.96
CA HIS A 242 4.27 0.97 -10.88
C HIS A 242 5.24 1.20 -12.06
N GLY A 243 6.03 0.19 -12.43
CA GLY A 243 7.08 0.31 -13.46
C GLY A 243 6.55 0.63 -14.86
N SER A 244 5.37 0.11 -15.22
CA SER A 244 4.73 0.36 -16.53
C SER A 244 3.75 1.54 -16.53
N THR A 245 3.82 2.44 -15.53
CA THR A 245 2.90 3.57 -15.43
C THR A 245 3.19 4.63 -16.49
N ASP A 246 2.14 5.31 -16.96
CA ASP A 246 2.27 6.49 -17.81
C ASP A 246 2.49 7.77 -16.96
N ALA A 247 2.63 8.91 -17.62
CA ALA A 247 2.84 10.21 -16.98
C ALA A 247 1.73 10.56 -15.97
N LEU A 248 0.47 10.20 -16.26
CA LEU A 248 -0.65 10.47 -15.35
C LEU A 248 -0.56 9.61 -14.08
N GLY A 249 -0.25 8.33 -14.21
CA GLY A 249 -0.08 7.47 -13.05
C GLY A 249 1.14 7.87 -12.23
N PHE A 250 2.24 8.28 -12.85
CA PHE A 250 3.40 8.79 -12.13
C PHE A 250 3.09 10.11 -11.38
N TYR A 251 2.30 11.00 -12.00
CA TYR A 251 1.78 12.20 -11.32
C TYR A 251 1.03 11.86 -10.03
N HIS A 252 0.16 10.82 -10.05
CA HIS A 252 -0.55 10.40 -8.84
C HIS A 252 0.39 9.85 -7.75
N SER A 253 1.51 9.21 -8.13
CA SER A 253 2.52 8.80 -7.16
C SER A 253 3.24 10.01 -6.53
N ILE A 254 3.47 11.07 -7.30
CA ILE A 254 4.02 12.35 -6.78
C ILE A 254 3.00 13.02 -5.83
N ASP A 255 1.72 13.06 -6.22
CA ASP A 255 0.65 13.60 -5.36
C ASP A 255 0.56 12.84 -4.03
N LEU A 256 0.68 11.52 -4.07
CA LEU A 256 0.75 10.70 -2.86
C LEU A 256 1.94 11.09 -1.98
N CYS A 257 3.13 11.27 -2.55
CA CYS A 257 4.32 11.74 -1.84
C CYS A 257 4.06 13.08 -1.14
N TYR A 258 3.50 14.04 -1.86
CA TYR A 258 3.16 15.36 -1.31
C TYR A 258 2.18 15.26 -0.14
N ARG A 259 1.13 14.46 -0.28
CA ARG A 259 0.12 14.25 0.78
C ARG A 259 0.69 13.57 2.01
N ILE A 260 1.60 12.61 1.83
CA ILE A 260 2.32 11.91 2.92
C ILE A 260 3.13 12.91 3.75
N ILE A 261 3.92 13.75 3.09
CA ILE A 261 4.74 14.77 3.78
C ILE A 261 3.86 15.81 4.45
N LYS A 262 2.88 16.36 3.74
CA LYS A 262 1.94 17.34 4.29
C LYS A 262 1.12 16.81 5.46
N GLY A 263 0.88 15.50 5.48
CA GLY A 263 0.12 14.80 6.53
C GLY A 263 0.97 14.35 7.72
N ASP A 264 2.26 14.70 7.80
CA ASP A 264 3.19 14.36 8.87
C ASP A 264 3.19 12.88 9.24
N LEU A 265 3.23 12.01 8.18
CA LEU A 265 3.13 10.56 8.36
C LEU A 265 4.14 10.01 9.35
N MET A 266 5.41 10.42 9.24
CA MET A 266 6.49 9.86 10.07
C MET A 266 6.30 10.15 11.55
N GLU A 267 5.79 11.34 11.89
CA GLU A 267 5.48 11.72 13.26
C GLU A 267 4.28 10.93 13.80
N LYS A 268 3.23 10.76 12.99
CA LYS A 268 2.07 9.95 13.36
C LYS A 268 2.44 8.48 13.62
N ILE A 269 3.31 7.89 12.79
CA ILE A 269 3.78 6.51 13.03
C ILE A 269 4.54 6.44 14.36
N ARG A 270 5.46 7.39 14.63
CA ARG A 270 6.21 7.41 15.90
C ARG A 270 5.29 7.54 17.11
N SER A 271 4.29 8.44 17.01
CA SER A 271 3.29 8.63 18.07
C SER A 271 2.53 7.33 18.36
N ASN A 272 1.96 6.71 17.32
CA ASN A 272 1.16 5.49 17.48
C ASN A 272 2.00 4.36 18.10
N LEU A 273 3.20 4.09 17.56
CA LEU A 273 4.08 3.03 18.05
C LEU A 273 4.58 3.27 19.50
N SER A 274 4.75 4.54 19.93
CA SER A 274 5.17 4.86 21.28
C SER A 274 4.10 4.50 22.32
N HIS A 275 2.82 4.60 21.96
CA HIS A 275 1.70 4.19 22.83
C HIS A 275 1.70 2.68 23.10
N VAL A 276 2.16 1.87 22.16
CA VAL A 276 2.29 0.39 22.31
C VAL A 276 3.44 0.03 23.22
N ALA A 277 4.60 0.70 23.07
CA ALA A 277 5.80 0.43 23.88
C ALA A 277 5.58 0.72 25.39
N ASN A 278 4.75 1.69 25.73
CA ASN A 278 4.42 2.05 27.12
C ASN A 278 3.40 1.11 27.79
N LYS A 279 2.81 0.17 27.02
CA LYS A 279 1.82 -0.80 27.54
C LYS A 279 2.39 -2.24 27.65
N LYS A 280 3.63 -2.46 27.21
CA LYS A 280 4.42 -3.70 27.44
C LYS A 280 5.29 -3.53 28.67
#